data_2afebbd6ceee2775e807f4448b97e3a4
#
_entry.id   2afebbd6ceee2775e807f4448b97e3a4
#
_cell.length_a   1.000
_cell.length_b   1.000
_cell.length_c   1.000
_cell.angle_alpha   90.00
_cell.angle_beta   90.00
_cell.angle_gamma   90.00
#
_symmetry.space_group_name_H-M   'P 1'
#
loop_
_entity.id
_entity.type
_entity.pdbx_description
1 polymer ?
#
loop_
_entity_poly.entity_id
_entity_poly.type
_entity_poly.pdbx_seq_one_letter_code
_entity_poly.pdbx_strand_id
1 'polypeptide(L)'
;MKKYVLAYDLGTSGVKGALVTPEGEVAYTATASYPLYTADGGIAEQDPADYWQGVCSVTKAVLEKGNVAPEEVMGMALDTMWKGIIPVDDAGNVLHRSIIWLDSRSVEEARLLNEKFGEGTFTSADYWPKLFWLRRNRPDVFEKATAVFEVNSYIKWSATGVASVDEGNSFVRSSDPKLDAFYAEMMDFMDIPRDKFPQVAPSCGLVGYVTEKASAELGLPEGVPVFGGTSDINAIAMGSGAAAIGGVHIYFGSSGWIGYTLAHEFKELYFSPFDNKRDVHIMGSQAIGLSYNWAIDRFYGEEKKALGDGIYALLDQQLADIPAGSEGVFATPWFYGERPPLFGRDARGNFLGLGAIHDRRHMTRAVMEGVCYQLRMGAEYNLKEKGRHLPEKVRAIGGGSCSGIWMQILADVLDVTIEVPAETRHAGTLGTAYCALVGLGLCNDIEDAASRVNIAKVYTPNPEAVAVYEKGYHVFEKIYKTLAPLFENKI
;
A
#
# COMPACT_ATOMS: atom_id res chain seq x y z
N MET A 1 -26.32 -4.60 21.81
CA MET A 1 -26.43 -5.32 20.51
C MET A 1 -25.12 -5.08 19.78
N LYS A 2 -24.48 -6.13 19.21
CA LYS A 2 -23.20 -5.97 18.46
C LYS A 2 -23.41 -5.06 17.26
N LYS A 3 -22.54 -4.06 17.04
CA LYS A 3 -22.75 -2.99 16.06
C LYS A 3 -21.57 -2.71 15.17
N TYR A 4 -20.34 -3.11 15.56
CA TYR A 4 -19.13 -2.70 14.86
C TYR A 4 -18.18 -3.86 14.60
N VAL A 5 -17.49 -3.79 13.49
CA VAL A 5 -16.25 -4.53 13.24
C VAL A 5 -15.09 -3.61 13.59
N LEU A 6 -14.07 -4.14 14.23
CA LEU A 6 -12.82 -3.45 14.53
C LEU A 6 -11.77 -3.83 13.48
N ALA A 7 -11.33 -2.86 12.70
CA ALA A 7 -10.36 -3.07 11.63
C ALA A 7 -9.09 -2.27 11.87
N TYR A 8 -7.93 -2.85 11.50
CA TYR A 8 -6.62 -2.22 11.67
C TYR A 8 -5.83 -2.21 10.36
N ASP A 9 -5.16 -1.09 10.09
CA ASP A 9 -4.16 -0.91 9.01
C ASP A 9 -2.81 -0.64 9.68
N LEU A 10 -1.92 -1.64 9.64
CA LEU A 10 -0.57 -1.54 10.20
C LEU A 10 0.43 -1.16 9.09
N GLY A 11 0.67 0.13 8.95
CA GLY A 11 1.67 0.66 8.02
C GLY A 11 3.04 0.82 8.65
N THR A 12 3.98 1.36 7.90
CA THR A 12 5.39 1.54 8.33
C THR A 12 5.57 2.53 9.49
N SER A 13 4.72 3.56 9.59
CA SER A 13 4.87 4.62 10.61
C SER A 13 3.95 4.44 11.82
N GLY A 14 3.04 3.49 11.80
CA GLY A 14 2.08 3.27 12.87
C GLY A 14 0.88 2.45 12.43
N VAL A 15 -0.02 2.23 13.38
CA VAL A 15 -1.29 1.54 13.17
C VAL A 15 -2.44 2.55 13.18
N LYS A 16 -3.36 2.38 12.24
CA LYS A 16 -4.68 3.02 12.24
C LYS A 16 -5.72 1.97 12.59
N GLY A 17 -6.68 2.31 13.42
CA GLY A 17 -7.83 1.47 13.70
C GLY A 17 -9.13 2.20 13.48
N ALA A 18 -10.14 1.45 13.10
CA ALA A 18 -11.49 1.96 12.86
C ALA A 18 -12.56 1.03 13.41
N LEU A 19 -13.62 1.61 13.96
CA LEU A 19 -14.89 0.93 14.17
C LEU A 19 -15.75 1.15 12.92
N VAL A 20 -16.11 0.07 12.26
CA VAL A 20 -16.87 0.07 10.99
C VAL A 20 -18.22 -0.59 11.22
N THR A 21 -19.30 0.04 10.74
CA THR A 21 -20.66 -0.49 10.85
C THR A 21 -20.89 -1.65 9.86
N PRO A 22 -21.95 -2.47 10.03
CA PRO A 22 -22.31 -3.50 9.05
C PRO A 22 -22.59 -2.97 7.65
N GLU A 23 -22.96 -1.69 7.54
CA GLU A 23 -23.22 -1.01 6.27
C GLU A 23 -21.93 -0.57 5.56
N GLY A 24 -20.76 -0.66 6.26
CA GLY A 24 -19.47 -0.25 5.72
C GLY A 24 -19.13 1.23 5.97
N GLU A 25 -19.73 1.83 6.99
CA GLU A 25 -19.42 3.22 7.38
C GLU A 25 -18.33 3.23 8.46
N VAL A 26 -17.32 4.08 8.29
CA VAL A 26 -16.27 4.32 9.29
C VAL A 26 -16.81 5.28 10.36
N ALA A 27 -17.16 4.73 11.52
CA ALA A 27 -17.78 5.49 12.59
C ALA A 27 -16.74 6.24 13.44
N TYR A 28 -15.67 5.58 13.85
CA TYR A 28 -14.64 6.16 14.71
C TYR A 28 -13.26 5.63 14.31
N THR A 29 -12.24 6.47 14.44
CA THR A 29 -10.86 6.13 14.10
C THR A 29 -9.90 6.61 15.16
N ALA A 30 -8.79 5.87 15.33
CA ALA A 30 -7.64 6.29 16.14
C ALA A 30 -6.35 5.82 15.45
N THR A 31 -5.22 6.40 15.87
CA THR A 31 -3.90 6.08 15.35
C THR A 31 -2.89 6.00 16.48
N ALA A 32 -1.90 5.13 16.34
CA ALA A 32 -0.72 5.08 17.20
C ALA A 32 0.52 4.90 16.33
N SER A 33 1.59 5.62 16.64
CA SER A 33 2.87 5.53 15.94
C SER A 33 3.81 4.57 16.67
N TYR A 34 4.74 3.97 15.93
CA TYR A 34 5.82 3.17 16.49
C TYR A 34 7.15 3.48 15.80
N PRO A 35 8.30 3.22 16.48
CA PRO A 35 9.61 3.53 15.96
C PRO A 35 9.99 2.74 14.72
N LEU A 36 10.78 3.37 13.84
CA LEU A 36 11.53 2.72 12.76
C LEU A 36 13.02 2.80 13.11
N TYR A 37 13.69 1.66 13.16
CA TYR A 37 15.12 1.55 13.42
C TYR A 37 15.86 1.36 12.10
N THR A 38 16.69 2.34 11.74
CA THR A 38 17.51 2.29 10.53
C THR A 38 18.98 2.39 10.87
N ALA A 39 19.85 1.75 10.07
CA ALA A 39 21.28 1.85 10.16
C ALA A 39 21.92 1.72 8.77
N ASP A 40 23.24 1.96 8.70
CA ASP A 40 24.01 1.76 7.48
C ASP A 40 23.92 0.31 6.98
N GLY A 41 24.15 0.13 5.69
CA GLY A 41 24.02 -1.19 5.05
C GLY A 41 22.59 -1.57 4.66
N GLY A 42 21.67 -0.61 4.65
CA GLY A 42 20.29 -0.83 4.21
C GLY A 42 19.38 -1.47 5.28
N ILE A 43 19.77 -1.37 6.55
CA ILE A 43 19.00 -1.92 7.67
C ILE A 43 17.75 -1.08 7.91
N ALA A 44 16.58 -1.77 7.98
CA ALA A 44 15.31 -1.18 8.39
C ALA A 44 14.49 -2.21 9.18
N GLU A 45 14.31 -1.95 10.47
CA GLU A 45 13.71 -2.89 11.43
C GLU A 45 12.68 -2.20 12.31
N GLN A 46 11.74 -3.01 12.85
CA GLN A 46 10.77 -2.56 13.86
C GLN A 46 10.61 -3.61 14.95
N ASP A 47 10.24 -3.17 16.16
CA ASP A 47 9.99 -4.09 17.27
C ASP A 47 8.55 -4.66 17.15
N PRO A 48 8.36 -5.98 17.07
CA PRO A 48 7.02 -6.57 17.03
C PRO A 48 6.17 -6.27 18.27
N ALA A 49 6.79 -6.02 19.41
CA ALA A 49 6.06 -5.60 20.62
C ALA A 49 5.36 -4.25 20.43
N ASP A 50 5.99 -3.33 19.69
CA ASP A 50 5.40 -2.02 19.38
C ASP A 50 4.15 -2.15 18.49
N TYR A 51 4.13 -3.13 17.58
CA TYR A 51 2.92 -3.42 16.77
C TYR A 51 1.74 -3.82 17.65
N TRP A 52 1.96 -4.79 18.55
CA TRP A 52 0.92 -5.28 19.45
C TRP A 52 0.43 -4.19 20.41
N GLN A 53 1.35 -3.43 21.01
CA GLN A 53 1.02 -2.31 21.88
C GLN A 53 0.24 -1.22 21.12
N GLY A 54 0.61 -0.96 19.87
CA GLY A 54 -0.11 -0.03 19.00
C GLY A 54 -1.55 -0.48 18.76
N VAL A 55 -1.76 -1.77 18.43
CA VAL A 55 -3.09 -2.36 18.25
C VAL A 55 -3.92 -2.23 19.55
N CYS A 56 -3.34 -2.58 20.70
CA CYS A 56 -4.01 -2.44 22.00
C CYS A 56 -4.39 -0.99 22.32
N SER A 57 -3.48 -0.05 22.07
CA SER A 57 -3.70 1.38 22.32
C SER A 57 -4.80 1.94 21.43
N VAL A 58 -4.78 1.61 20.16
CA VAL A 58 -5.78 2.06 19.18
C VAL A 58 -7.15 1.46 19.49
N THR A 59 -7.22 0.19 19.90
CA THR A 59 -8.47 -0.45 20.32
C THR A 59 -9.16 0.35 21.43
N LYS A 60 -8.42 0.63 22.50
CA LYS A 60 -8.95 1.41 23.64
C LYS A 60 -9.37 2.82 23.20
N ALA A 61 -8.53 3.47 22.40
CA ALA A 61 -8.80 4.82 21.94
C ALA A 61 -10.05 4.94 21.04
N VAL A 62 -10.30 3.99 20.12
CA VAL A 62 -11.50 4.05 19.28
C VAL A 62 -12.77 3.76 20.07
N LEU A 63 -12.73 2.83 21.04
CA LEU A 63 -13.85 2.53 21.93
C LEU A 63 -14.20 3.73 22.81
N GLU A 64 -13.19 4.35 23.43
CA GLU A 64 -13.35 5.56 24.24
C GLU A 64 -13.92 6.73 23.43
N LYS A 65 -13.30 7.02 22.27
CA LYS A 65 -13.72 8.10 21.38
C LYS A 65 -15.18 7.97 20.92
N GLY A 66 -15.60 6.72 20.65
CA GLY A 66 -16.97 6.42 20.24
C GLY A 66 -17.96 6.26 21.39
N ASN A 67 -17.48 6.23 22.64
CA ASN A 67 -18.26 5.79 23.79
C ASN A 67 -18.97 4.45 23.51
N VAL A 68 -18.23 3.51 22.90
CA VAL A 68 -18.71 2.18 22.46
C VAL A 68 -18.32 1.15 23.52
N ALA A 69 -19.29 0.37 23.97
CA ALA A 69 -19.02 -0.74 24.89
C ALA A 69 -18.25 -1.85 24.15
N PRO A 70 -17.21 -2.45 24.77
CA PRO A 70 -16.42 -3.52 24.14
C PRO A 70 -17.26 -4.70 23.62
N GLU A 71 -18.39 -4.99 24.26
CA GLU A 71 -19.36 -6.02 23.87
C GLU A 71 -20.10 -5.73 22.56
N GLU A 72 -20.05 -4.48 22.07
CA GLU A 72 -20.62 -4.08 20.79
C GLU A 72 -19.72 -4.44 19.59
N VAL A 73 -18.47 -4.89 19.83
CA VAL A 73 -17.56 -5.37 18.79
C VAL A 73 -17.96 -6.78 18.37
N MET A 74 -18.23 -6.95 17.06
CA MET A 74 -18.66 -8.20 16.46
C MET A 74 -17.51 -9.13 16.09
N GLY A 75 -16.38 -8.54 15.72
CA GLY A 75 -15.19 -9.24 15.28
C GLY A 75 -14.08 -8.24 14.90
N MET A 76 -12.89 -8.78 14.63
CA MET A 76 -11.76 -7.97 14.21
C MET A 76 -11.02 -8.58 13.03
N ALA A 77 -10.43 -7.71 12.19
CA ALA A 77 -9.51 -8.07 11.13
C ALA A 77 -8.40 -7.02 11.01
N LEU A 78 -7.31 -7.38 10.33
CA LEU A 78 -6.19 -6.48 10.14
C LEU A 78 -5.58 -6.64 8.76
N ASP A 79 -5.08 -5.54 8.22
CA ASP A 79 -4.11 -5.55 7.15
C ASP A 79 -2.76 -5.05 7.65
N THR A 80 -1.72 -5.42 6.94
CA THR A 80 -0.37 -5.04 7.31
C THR A 80 0.49 -4.75 6.09
N MET A 81 1.53 -3.95 6.32
CA MET A 81 2.61 -3.81 5.36
C MET A 81 3.20 -5.18 4.99
N TRP A 82 3.65 -5.28 3.75
CA TRP A 82 4.23 -6.49 3.19
C TRP A 82 5.64 -6.81 3.68
N LYS A 83 6.00 -8.11 3.59
CA LYS A 83 7.38 -8.60 3.63
C LYS A 83 8.09 -8.41 4.98
N GLY A 84 7.33 -8.44 6.08
CA GLY A 84 7.90 -8.50 7.42
C GLY A 84 8.42 -9.90 7.74
N ILE A 85 9.51 -10.01 8.52
CA ILE A 85 10.07 -11.30 8.96
C ILE A 85 10.30 -11.22 10.46
N ILE A 86 9.56 -12.04 11.22
CA ILE A 86 9.57 -12.07 12.70
C ILE A 86 9.83 -13.50 13.17
N PRO A 87 11.07 -13.88 13.51
CA PRO A 87 11.38 -15.18 14.09
C PRO A 87 10.99 -15.22 15.58
N VAL A 88 10.28 -16.26 15.99
CA VAL A 88 9.87 -16.50 17.37
C VAL A 88 10.26 -17.91 17.83
N ASP A 89 10.52 -18.08 19.13
CA ASP A 89 10.77 -19.39 19.74
C ASP A 89 9.47 -20.09 20.18
N ASP A 90 9.59 -21.28 20.77
CA ASP A 90 8.49 -22.10 21.27
C ASP A 90 7.74 -21.48 22.47
N ALA A 91 8.40 -20.57 23.20
CA ALA A 91 7.78 -19.79 24.26
C ALA A 91 7.10 -18.51 23.76
N GLY A 92 7.23 -18.22 22.45
CA GLY A 92 6.68 -17.02 21.82
C GLY A 92 7.54 -15.77 21.99
N ASN A 93 8.81 -15.92 22.38
CA ASN A 93 9.71 -14.78 22.45
C ASN A 93 10.19 -14.41 21.05
N VAL A 94 10.18 -13.12 20.75
CA VAL A 94 10.76 -12.58 19.52
C VAL A 94 12.28 -12.66 19.60
N LEU A 95 12.89 -13.34 18.63
CA LEU A 95 14.34 -13.58 18.59
C LEU A 95 15.12 -12.51 17.81
N HIS A 96 14.43 -11.76 16.96
CA HIS A 96 14.98 -10.66 16.17
C HIS A 96 13.88 -9.66 15.87
N ARG A 97 14.21 -8.36 15.78
CA ARG A 97 13.29 -7.35 15.29
C ARG A 97 12.74 -7.74 13.93
N SER A 98 11.54 -7.29 13.61
CA SER A 98 10.95 -7.47 12.28
C SER A 98 11.83 -6.83 11.22
N ILE A 99 12.32 -7.62 10.26
CA ILE A 99 13.00 -7.11 9.07
C ILE A 99 11.91 -6.71 8.09
N ILE A 100 11.70 -5.40 7.87
CA ILE A 100 10.56 -4.90 7.11
C ILE A 100 10.86 -4.71 5.61
N TRP A 101 9.86 -4.32 4.83
CA TRP A 101 9.95 -4.15 3.38
C TRP A 101 10.97 -3.08 2.91
N LEU A 102 11.30 -2.09 3.76
CA LEU A 102 12.32 -1.06 3.48
C LEU A 102 13.75 -1.58 3.60
N ASP A 103 13.94 -2.72 4.28
CA ASP A 103 15.26 -3.31 4.48
C ASP A 103 15.83 -3.83 3.16
N SER A 104 17.08 -3.49 2.89
CA SER A 104 17.76 -3.84 1.65
C SER A 104 19.17 -4.41 1.88
N ARG A 105 19.42 -4.99 3.08
CA ARG A 105 20.73 -5.56 3.46
C ARG A 105 21.11 -6.82 2.66
N SER A 106 20.16 -7.55 2.10
CA SER A 106 20.33 -8.87 1.51
C SER A 106 20.74 -8.83 0.02
N VAL A 107 21.74 -8.01 -0.31
CA VAL A 107 22.20 -7.83 -1.70
C VAL A 107 22.80 -9.12 -2.28
N GLU A 108 23.63 -9.82 -1.50
CA GLU A 108 24.27 -11.05 -1.93
C GLU A 108 23.25 -12.19 -2.10
N GLU A 109 22.27 -12.26 -1.21
CA GLU A 109 21.21 -13.27 -1.29
C GLU A 109 20.30 -13.04 -2.50
N ALA A 110 20.01 -11.76 -2.83
CA ALA A 110 19.30 -11.43 -4.06
C ALA A 110 20.09 -11.85 -5.30
N ARG A 111 21.40 -11.65 -5.31
CA ARG A 111 22.27 -12.10 -6.42
C ARG A 111 22.22 -13.62 -6.59
N LEU A 112 22.33 -14.38 -5.49
CA LEU A 112 22.28 -15.85 -5.52
C LEU A 112 20.93 -16.39 -6.01
N LEU A 113 19.82 -15.76 -5.60
CA LEU A 113 18.49 -16.12 -6.07
C LEU A 113 18.30 -15.77 -7.54
N ASN A 114 18.81 -14.65 -8.02
CA ASN A 114 18.76 -14.26 -9.42
C ASN A 114 19.58 -15.21 -10.31
N GLU A 115 20.75 -15.69 -9.86
CA GLU A 115 21.53 -16.69 -10.57
C GLU A 115 20.77 -18.02 -10.75
N LYS A 116 19.97 -18.41 -9.77
CA LYS A 116 19.19 -19.66 -9.80
C LYS A 116 17.87 -19.53 -10.56
N PHE A 117 17.12 -18.43 -10.35
CA PHE A 117 15.71 -18.30 -10.77
C PHE A 117 15.49 -17.29 -11.90
N GLY A 118 16.53 -16.58 -12.34
CA GLY A 118 16.49 -15.62 -13.43
C GLY A 118 16.97 -14.22 -13.03
N GLU A 119 17.77 -13.62 -13.89
CA GLU A 119 18.36 -12.31 -13.67
C GLU A 119 17.28 -11.24 -13.54
N GLY A 120 17.42 -10.36 -12.52
CA GLY A 120 16.49 -9.27 -12.27
C GLY A 120 15.16 -9.67 -11.60
N THR A 121 14.99 -10.94 -11.25
CA THR A 121 13.76 -11.43 -10.61
C THR A 121 13.62 -10.91 -9.16
N PHE A 122 14.74 -10.83 -8.42
CA PHE A 122 14.72 -10.44 -7.01
C PHE A 122 15.56 -9.20 -6.75
N THR A 123 15.08 -8.36 -5.84
CA THR A 123 15.82 -7.24 -5.26
C THR A 123 16.18 -7.54 -3.81
N SER A 124 17.16 -6.81 -3.26
CA SER A 124 17.53 -6.96 -1.84
C SER A 124 16.43 -6.59 -0.85
N ALA A 125 15.37 -5.90 -1.29
CA ALA A 125 14.23 -5.55 -0.45
C ALA A 125 13.11 -6.59 -0.47
N ASP A 126 13.23 -7.64 -1.29
CA ASP A 126 12.21 -8.67 -1.36
C ASP A 126 12.27 -9.64 -0.17
N TYR A 127 11.16 -10.35 0.03
CA TYR A 127 10.99 -11.24 1.18
C TYR A 127 12.04 -12.36 1.22
N TRP A 128 12.20 -13.07 0.11
CA TRP A 128 13.06 -14.26 0.04
C TRP A 128 14.55 -13.95 0.23
N PRO A 129 15.14 -12.91 -0.38
CA PRO A 129 16.51 -12.52 -0.08
C PRO A 129 16.73 -12.19 1.40
N LYS A 130 15.80 -11.49 2.06
CA LYS A 130 15.90 -11.15 3.48
C LYS A 130 15.76 -12.39 4.38
N LEU A 131 14.87 -13.31 4.02
CA LEU A 131 14.72 -14.58 4.72
C LEU A 131 15.99 -15.44 4.56
N PHE A 132 16.56 -15.49 3.36
CA PHE A 132 17.82 -16.19 3.09
C PHE A 132 19.00 -15.54 3.84
N TRP A 133 19.02 -14.21 3.92
CA TRP A 133 19.97 -13.47 4.75
C TRP A 133 19.87 -13.89 6.21
N LEU A 134 18.70 -13.96 6.79
CA LEU A 134 18.48 -14.41 8.17
C LEU A 134 19.02 -15.84 8.38
N ARG A 135 18.73 -16.76 7.47
CA ARG A 135 19.23 -18.15 7.52
C ARG A 135 20.76 -18.22 7.49
N ARG A 136 21.42 -17.41 6.64
CA ARG A 136 22.88 -17.45 6.44
C ARG A 136 23.67 -16.66 7.48
N ASN A 137 23.17 -15.48 7.87
CA ASN A 137 23.92 -14.53 8.66
C ASN A 137 23.53 -14.52 10.15
N ARG A 138 22.36 -15.09 10.48
CA ARG A 138 21.90 -15.25 11.85
C ARG A 138 21.40 -16.69 12.10
N PRO A 139 22.25 -17.70 11.86
CA PRO A 139 21.89 -19.10 12.14
C PRO A 139 21.52 -19.31 13.61
N ASP A 140 22.13 -18.58 14.54
CA ASP A 140 21.81 -18.57 15.96
C ASP A 140 20.35 -18.19 16.26
N VAL A 141 19.79 -17.29 15.48
CA VAL A 141 18.38 -16.86 15.55
C VAL A 141 17.49 -17.85 14.78
N PHE A 142 17.85 -18.16 13.53
CA PHE A 142 17.02 -18.96 12.64
C PHE A 142 16.81 -20.40 13.16
N GLU A 143 17.84 -21.03 13.73
CA GLU A 143 17.75 -22.40 14.26
C GLU A 143 16.91 -22.47 15.54
N LYS A 144 16.98 -21.43 16.40
CA LYS A 144 16.14 -21.34 17.61
C LYS A 144 14.69 -21.03 17.31
N ALA A 145 14.42 -20.37 16.17
CA ALA A 145 13.05 -20.03 15.80
C ALA A 145 12.24 -21.31 15.52
N THR A 146 11.12 -21.45 16.22
CA THR A 146 10.12 -22.49 15.95
C THR A 146 9.06 -22.02 14.99
N ALA A 147 8.86 -20.69 14.86
CA ALA A 147 8.03 -20.08 13.85
C ALA A 147 8.66 -18.80 13.29
N VAL A 148 8.35 -18.50 12.01
CA VAL A 148 8.69 -17.23 11.35
C VAL A 148 7.37 -16.61 10.88
N PHE A 149 7.02 -15.47 11.45
CA PHE A 149 5.77 -14.78 11.18
C PHE A 149 5.97 -13.60 10.23
N GLU A 150 4.94 -13.31 9.44
CA GLU A 150 4.67 -11.98 8.89
C GLU A 150 4.07 -11.09 9.99
N VAL A 151 4.03 -9.77 9.77
CA VAL A 151 3.39 -8.85 10.74
C VAL A 151 1.93 -9.22 10.99
N ASN A 152 1.18 -9.55 9.93
CA ASN A 152 -0.20 -10.02 10.02
C ASN A 152 -0.33 -11.27 10.88
N SER A 153 0.53 -12.27 10.65
CA SER A 153 0.55 -13.52 11.41
C SER A 153 0.86 -13.31 12.89
N TYR A 154 1.83 -12.43 13.19
CA TYR A 154 2.24 -12.13 14.56
C TYR A 154 1.10 -11.49 15.38
N ILE A 155 0.36 -10.54 14.80
CA ILE A 155 -0.76 -9.89 15.49
C ILE A 155 -1.92 -10.89 15.71
N LYS A 156 -2.26 -11.70 14.69
CA LYS A 156 -3.29 -12.75 14.85
C LYS A 156 -2.92 -13.77 15.92
N TRP A 157 -1.67 -14.20 15.89
CA TRP A 157 -1.15 -15.11 16.91
C TRP A 157 -1.19 -14.48 18.31
N SER A 158 -0.81 -13.21 18.44
CA SER A 158 -0.90 -12.48 19.73
C SER A 158 -2.34 -12.38 20.25
N ALA A 159 -3.31 -12.23 19.34
CA ALA A 159 -4.72 -12.12 19.68
C ALA A 159 -5.37 -13.48 20.02
N THR A 160 -4.99 -14.55 19.30
CA THR A 160 -5.74 -15.83 19.30
C THR A 160 -4.93 -17.04 19.74
N GLY A 161 -3.61 -16.95 19.80
CA GLY A 161 -2.71 -18.10 19.94
C GLY A 161 -2.60 -18.98 18.69
N VAL A 162 -3.30 -18.65 17.58
CA VAL A 162 -3.30 -19.44 16.34
C VAL A 162 -2.35 -18.83 15.33
N ALA A 163 -1.38 -19.62 14.86
CA ALA A 163 -0.46 -19.25 13.79
C ALA A 163 -1.14 -19.41 12.43
N SER A 164 -1.38 -18.32 11.72
CA SER A 164 -1.97 -18.32 10.38
C SER A 164 -1.44 -17.16 9.56
N VAL A 165 -1.34 -17.31 8.25
CA VAL A 165 -1.05 -16.24 7.29
C VAL A 165 -2.17 -16.16 6.27
N ASP A 166 -2.54 -14.99 5.82
CA ASP A 166 -3.46 -14.85 4.68
C ASP A 166 -2.71 -14.99 3.35
N GLU A 167 -3.46 -15.24 2.27
CA GLU A 167 -2.88 -15.45 0.94
C GLU A 167 -2.06 -14.25 0.47
N GLY A 168 -2.53 -13.02 0.75
CA GLY A 168 -1.86 -11.78 0.33
C GLY A 168 -0.54 -11.49 1.05
N ASN A 169 -0.32 -12.07 2.21
CA ASN A 169 0.92 -11.95 3.00
C ASN A 169 1.78 -13.21 2.99
N SER A 170 1.37 -14.27 2.29
CA SER A 170 2.11 -15.52 2.25
C SER A 170 3.16 -15.53 1.14
N PHE A 171 4.42 -15.73 1.50
CA PHE A 171 5.55 -15.82 0.58
C PHE A 171 6.24 -17.19 0.60
N VAL A 172 5.67 -18.15 1.33
CA VAL A 172 6.26 -19.49 1.52
C VAL A 172 5.28 -20.60 1.17
N ARG A 173 3.97 -20.30 1.20
CA ARG A 173 2.88 -21.22 0.89
C ARG A 173 1.83 -20.49 0.05
N SER A 174 1.09 -21.22 -0.76
CA SER A 174 -0.05 -20.69 -1.51
C SER A 174 -1.16 -21.72 -1.64
N SER A 175 -2.39 -21.27 -1.78
CA SER A 175 -3.52 -22.10 -2.21
C SER A 175 -3.44 -22.44 -3.71
N ASP A 176 -2.69 -21.66 -4.53
CA ASP A 176 -2.39 -22.01 -5.91
C ASP A 176 -1.29 -23.08 -5.96
N PRO A 177 -1.55 -24.27 -6.54
CA PRO A 177 -0.57 -25.36 -6.55
C PRO A 177 0.73 -25.05 -7.31
N LYS A 178 0.69 -24.18 -8.33
CA LYS A 178 1.89 -23.82 -9.12
C LYS A 178 2.77 -22.86 -8.33
N LEU A 179 2.13 -21.87 -7.69
CA LEU A 179 2.83 -20.91 -6.84
C LEU A 179 3.40 -21.63 -5.60
N ASP A 180 2.65 -22.54 -4.99
CA ASP A 180 3.11 -23.32 -3.85
C ASP A 180 4.32 -24.22 -4.21
N ALA A 181 4.31 -24.85 -5.39
CA ALA A 181 5.43 -25.63 -5.89
C ALA A 181 6.68 -24.77 -6.13
N PHE A 182 6.50 -23.56 -6.68
CA PHE A 182 7.60 -22.61 -6.86
C PHE A 182 8.17 -22.15 -5.52
N TYR A 183 7.33 -21.84 -4.53
CA TYR A 183 7.79 -21.52 -3.18
C TYR A 183 8.55 -22.69 -2.55
N ALA A 184 8.10 -23.93 -2.75
CA ALA A 184 8.79 -25.11 -2.26
C ALA A 184 10.21 -25.19 -2.84
N GLU A 185 10.37 -25.02 -4.17
CA GLU A 185 11.69 -25.02 -4.82
C GLU A 185 12.61 -23.92 -4.29
N MET A 186 12.07 -22.71 -4.04
CA MET A 186 12.85 -21.62 -3.44
C MET A 186 13.29 -21.94 -2.01
N MET A 187 12.40 -22.49 -1.18
CA MET A 187 12.71 -22.86 0.21
C MET A 187 13.78 -23.97 0.25
N ASP A 188 13.66 -24.96 -0.62
CA ASP A 188 14.66 -26.06 -0.74
C ASP A 188 16.04 -25.50 -1.17
N PHE A 189 16.08 -24.58 -2.15
CA PHE A 189 17.33 -23.94 -2.56
C PHE A 189 18.00 -23.14 -1.42
N MET A 190 17.21 -22.48 -0.59
CA MET A 190 17.70 -21.70 0.55
C MET A 190 18.02 -22.55 1.80
N ASP A 191 17.77 -23.85 1.78
CA ASP A 191 17.85 -24.73 2.94
C ASP A 191 16.98 -24.23 4.10
N ILE A 192 15.71 -23.90 3.81
CA ILE A 192 14.74 -23.35 4.76
C ILE A 192 13.54 -24.28 4.87
N PRO A 193 13.33 -24.91 6.05
CA PRO A 193 12.20 -25.81 6.27
C PRO A 193 10.88 -25.03 6.34
N ARG A 194 9.90 -25.47 5.55
CA ARG A 194 8.58 -24.81 5.44
C ARG A 194 7.68 -25.00 6.66
N ASP A 195 7.98 -25.93 7.54
CA ASP A 195 7.23 -26.19 8.78
C ASP A 195 7.34 -25.08 9.81
N LYS A 196 8.38 -24.23 9.73
CA LYS A 196 8.50 -23.00 10.52
C LYS A 196 7.50 -21.91 10.16
N PHE A 197 6.76 -22.04 9.07
CA PHE A 197 5.87 -20.99 8.57
C PHE A 197 4.40 -21.37 8.76
N PRO A 198 3.54 -20.38 9.09
CA PRO A 198 2.11 -20.59 9.27
C PRO A 198 1.42 -21.19 8.04
N GLN A 199 0.32 -21.89 8.27
CA GLN A 199 -0.56 -22.33 7.19
C GLN A 199 -1.37 -21.15 6.67
N VAL A 200 -1.67 -21.19 5.34
CA VAL A 200 -2.51 -20.19 4.70
C VAL A 200 -3.95 -20.33 5.15
N ALA A 201 -4.57 -19.22 5.53
CA ALA A 201 -5.98 -19.12 5.87
C ALA A 201 -6.66 -18.09 4.92
N PRO A 202 -7.92 -18.30 4.53
CA PRO A 202 -8.64 -17.32 3.72
C PRO A 202 -8.74 -15.95 4.42
N SER A 203 -8.64 -14.87 3.67
CA SER A 203 -8.73 -13.49 4.20
C SER A 203 -10.00 -13.22 5.00
N CYS A 204 -11.13 -13.78 4.57
CA CYS A 204 -12.41 -13.69 5.28
C CYS A 204 -12.67 -14.88 6.23
N GLY A 205 -11.73 -15.82 6.32
CA GLY A 205 -11.88 -17.01 7.19
C GLY A 205 -11.70 -16.66 8.66
N LEU A 206 -12.44 -17.35 9.52
CA LEU A 206 -12.23 -17.30 10.96
C LEU A 206 -10.87 -17.97 11.31
N VAL A 207 -9.97 -17.23 11.96
CA VAL A 207 -8.69 -17.73 12.44
C VAL A 207 -8.82 -18.30 13.84
N GLY A 208 -9.50 -17.60 14.73
CA GLY A 208 -9.68 -17.96 16.11
C GLY A 208 -10.44 -16.87 16.87
N TYR A 209 -10.31 -16.89 18.17
CA TYR A 209 -11.01 -15.97 19.04
C TYR A 209 -10.01 -15.28 19.97
N VAL A 210 -10.31 -14.04 20.36
CA VAL A 210 -9.54 -13.30 21.35
C VAL A 210 -9.43 -14.14 22.63
N THR A 211 -8.20 -14.41 23.07
CA THR A 211 -7.92 -15.19 24.29
C THR A 211 -8.11 -14.35 25.55
N GLU A 212 -8.18 -14.97 26.74
CA GLU A 212 -8.22 -14.29 28.03
C GLU A 212 -7.07 -13.27 28.18
N LYS A 213 -5.83 -13.66 27.82
CA LYS A 213 -4.67 -12.77 27.85
C LYS A 213 -4.85 -11.57 26.93
N ALA A 214 -5.20 -11.80 25.67
CA ALA A 214 -5.41 -10.74 24.69
C ALA A 214 -6.60 -9.85 25.06
N SER A 215 -7.66 -10.40 25.64
CA SER A 215 -8.81 -9.68 26.19
C SER A 215 -8.38 -8.61 27.20
N ALA A 216 -7.54 -8.99 28.15
CA ALA A 216 -7.03 -8.06 29.17
C ALA A 216 -6.17 -6.93 28.55
N GLU A 217 -5.39 -7.24 27.52
CA GLU A 217 -4.51 -6.27 26.86
C GLU A 217 -5.26 -5.34 25.91
N LEU A 218 -6.19 -5.88 25.10
CA LEU A 218 -6.99 -5.13 24.12
C LEU A 218 -8.13 -4.31 24.76
N GLY A 219 -8.66 -4.80 25.89
CA GLY A 219 -9.89 -4.25 26.46
C GLY A 219 -11.17 -4.69 25.73
N LEU A 220 -11.10 -5.82 25.03
CA LEU A 220 -12.24 -6.48 24.36
C LEU A 220 -12.65 -7.72 25.16
N PRO A 221 -13.90 -8.21 25.03
CA PRO A 221 -14.29 -9.49 25.60
C PRO A 221 -13.47 -10.65 25.03
N GLU A 222 -13.19 -11.66 25.87
CA GLU A 222 -12.76 -12.96 25.40
C GLU A 222 -13.80 -13.53 24.41
N GLY A 223 -13.34 -14.25 23.39
CA GLY A 223 -14.22 -14.87 22.41
C GLY A 223 -14.65 -13.95 21.25
N VAL A 224 -14.13 -12.73 21.13
CA VAL A 224 -14.34 -11.93 19.91
C VAL A 224 -13.65 -12.62 18.73
N PRO A 225 -14.35 -12.91 17.62
CA PRO A 225 -13.78 -13.59 16.46
C PRO A 225 -12.75 -12.73 15.74
N VAL A 226 -11.65 -13.36 15.33
CA VAL A 226 -10.54 -12.75 14.56
C VAL A 226 -10.49 -13.39 13.18
N PHE A 227 -10.54 -12.58 12.14
CA PHE A 227 -10.55 -13.03 10.76
C PHE A 227 -9.16 -12.89 10.11
N GLY A 228 -8.96 -13.59 8.98
CA GLY A 228 -7.67 -13.71 8.30
C GLY A 228 -7.01 -12.37 7.98
N GLY A 229 -7.79 -11.38 7.56
CA GLY A 229 -7.26 -10.11 7.12
C GLY A 229 -6.52 -10.21 5.78
N THR A 230 -5.67 -9.24 5.47
CA THR A 230 -5.02 -9.20 4.16
C THR A 230 -3.77 -8.32 4.15
N SER A 231 -3.14 -8.14 2.98
CA SER A 231 -2.10 -7.13 2.78
C SER A 231 -2.70 -5.73 2.63
N ASP A 232 -1.91 -4.68 2.94
CA ASP A 232 -2.29 -3.28 2.72
C ASP A 232 -2.73 -2.99 1.27
N ILE A 233 -2.06 -3.59 0.29
CA ILE A 233 -2.39 -3.48 -1.14
C ILE A 233 -3.81 -3.97 -1.43
N ASN A 234 -4.16 -5.15 -0.94
CA ASN A 234 -5.48 -5.74 -1.11
C ASN A 234 -6.56 -4.97 -0.33
N ALA A 235 -6.26 -4.59 0.91
CA ALA A 235 -7.16 -3.80 1.73
C ALA A 235 -7.53 -2.47 1.04
N ILE A 236 -6.55 -1.80 0.46
CA ILE A 236 -6.76 -0.56 -0.31
C ILE A 236 -7.60 -0.79 -1.56
N ALA A 237 -7.38 -1.88 -2.30
CA ALA A 237 -8.21 -2.23 -3.45
C ALA A 237 -9.68 -2.47 -3.05
N MET A 238 -9.91 -3.17 -1.94
CA MET A 238 -11.24 -3.41 -1.37
C MET A 238 -11.92 -2.11 -0.92
N GLY A 239 -11.25 -1.36 -0.06
CA GLY A 239 -11.81 -0.15 0.54
C GLY A 239 -11.93 1.02 -0.42
N SER A 240 -11.28 0.98 -1.59
CA SER A 240 -11.52 1.91 -2.68
C SER A 240 -12.75 1.58 -3.53
N GLY A 241 -13.31 0.37 -3.39
CA GLY A 241 -14.37 -0.14 -4.25
C GLY A 241 -13.88 -0.70 -5.59
N ALA A 242 -12.56 -0.97 -5.73
CA ALA A 242 -11.95 -1.53 -6.94
C ALA A 242 -11.66 -3.03 -6.85
N ALA A 243 -12.44 -3.77 -6.03
CA ALA A 243 -12.22 -5.20 -5.79
C ALA A 243 -12.72 -6.12 -6.91
N ALA A 244 -13.60 -5.66 -7.80
CA ALA A 244 -14.07 -6.45 -8.94
C ALA A 244 -12.96 -6.62 -9.99
N ILE A 245 -12.97 -7.75 -10.72
CA ILE A 245 -12.05 -7.96 -11.84
C ILE A 245 -12.22 -6.84 -12.86
N GLY A 246 -11.11 -6.21 -13.25
CA GLY A 246 -11.08 -5.01 -14.07
C GLY A 246 -11.12 -3.70 -13.27
N GLY A 247 -11.31 -3.76 -11.96
CA GLY A 247 -11.25 -2.58 -11.09
C GLY A 247 -9.86 -1.96 -11.06
N VAL A 248 -9.80 -0.62 -11.07
CA VAL A 248 -8.54 0.13 -11.01
C VAL A 248 -8.62 1.18 -9.92
N HIS A 249 -7.57 1.28 -9.13
CA HIS A 249 -7.42 2.34 -8.14
C HIS A 249 -6.05 3.00 -8.24
N ILE A 250 -5.98 4.28 -7.85
CA ILE A 250 -4.74 5.03 -7.71
C ILE A 250 -4.63 5.52 -6.27
N TYR A 251 -3.54 5.18 -5.61
CA TYR A 251 -3.24 5.61 -4.25
C TYR A 251 -2.32 6.83 -4.25
N PHE A 252 -2.83 7.95 -3.77
CA PHE A 252 -2.14 9.23 -3.61
C PHE A 252 -1.66 9.42 -2.17
N GLY A 253 -0.66 8.67 -1.76
CA GLY A 253 0.07 8.86 -0.50
C GLY A 253 1.32 9.72 -0.68
N SER A 254 2.27 9.65 0.27
CA SER A 254 3.62 10.22 0.11
C SER A 254 4.33 9.61 -1.10
N SER A 255 4.43 8.31 -1.18
CA SER A 255 4.56 7.52 -2.42
C SER A 255 3.16 7.15 -2.93
N GLY A 256 3.07 6.35 -3.97
CA GLY A 256 1.78 5.84 -4.41
C GLY A 256 1.90 4.78 -5.48
N TRP A 257 0.77 4.38 -6.01
CA TRP A 257 0.72 3.37 -7.07
C TRP A 257 -0.59 3.44 -7.84
N ILE A 258 -0.57 2.87 -9.03
CA ILE A 258 -1.78 2.44 -9.71
C ILE A 258 -1.94 0.93 -9.52
N GLY A 259 -3.11 0.50 -9.08
CA GLY A 259 -3.43 -0.90 -8.79
C GLY A 259 -4.56 -1.41 -9.67
N TYR A 260 -4.40 -2.66 -10.11
CA TYR A 260 -5.35 -3.36 -11.00
C TYR A 260 -5.81 -4.63 -10.33
N THR A 261 -7.11 -4.84 -10.20
CA THR A 261 -7.68 -6.11 -9.78
C THR A 261 -7.89 -6.99 -11.02
N LEU A 262 -7.17 -8.09 -11.09
CA LEU A 262 -7.15 -8.99 -12.24
C LEU A 262 -7.67 -10.38 -11.85
N ALA A 263 -8.11 -11.15 -12.84
CA ALA A 263 -8.37 -12.56 -12.61
C ALA A 263 -7.07 -13.27 -12.18
N HIS A 264 -7.19 -14.15 -11.17
CA HIS A 264 -6.04 -14.90 -10.68
C HIS A 264 -5.45 -15.76 -11.81
N GLU A 265 -4.17 -15.54 -12.08
CA GLU A 265 -3.42 -16.28 -13.08
C GLU A 265 -1.95 -16.28 -12.67
N PHE A 266 -1.48 -17.44 -12.19
CA PHE A 266 -0.05 -17.55 -11.85
C PHE A 266 0.83 -17.36 -13.08
N LYS A 267 1.42 -16.18 -13.21
CA LYS A 267 2.39 -15.82 -14.25
C LYS A 267 3.63 -15.11 -13.73
N GLU A 268 3.55 -14.45 -12.60
CA GLU A 268 4.62 -13.59 -12.09
C GLU A 268 4.64 -13.61 -10.54
N LEU A 269 5.81 -13.36 -9.95
CA LEU A 269 6.04 -13.41 -8.50
C LEU A 269 5.52 -12.20 -7.70
N TYR A 270 5.09 -11.13 -8.38
CA TYR A 270 4.82 -9.83 -7.75
C TYR A 270 3.35 -9.42 -7.82
N PHE A 271 2.44 -10.30 -7.51
CA PHE A 271 1.06 -9.95 -7.28
C PHE A 271 0.62 -10.35 -5.89
N SER A 272 -0.35 -9.63 -5.36
CA SER A 272 -0.97 -9.92 -4.10
C SER A 272 -2.27 -10.69 -4.34
N PRO A 273 -2.29 -12.00 -4.12
CA PRO A 273 -3.52 -12.76 -4.20
C PRO A 273 -4.55 -12.20 -3.23
N PHE A 274 -5.74 -11.96 -3.74
CA PHE A 274 -6.86 -11.48 -2.97
C PHE A 274 -7.62 -12.65 -2.35
N ASP A 275 -7.88 -13.56 -3.23
CA ASP A 275 -8.50 -14.84 -3.01
C ASP A 275 -8.07 -15.78 -4.17
N ASN A 276 -8.67 -16.95 -4.27
CA ASN A 276 -8.38 -17.89 -5.34
C ASN A 276 -8.93 -17.50 -6.74
N LYS A 277 -9.49 -16.30 -6.90
CA LYS A 277 -10.07 -15.79 -8.14
C LYS A 277 -9.40 -14.52 -8.64
N ARG A 278 -8.76 -13.77 -7.76
CA ARG A 278 -8.34 -12.39 -8.02
C ARG A 278 -6.98 -12.07 -7.42
N ASP A 279 -6.22 -11.27 -8.17
CA ASP A 279 -4.94 -10.72 -7.75
C ASP A 279 -4.97 -9.20 -7.88
N VAL A 280 -4.22 -8.51 -7.03
CA VAL A 280 -3.93 -7.09 -7.20
C VAL A 280 -2.51 -6.92 -7.72
N HIS A 281 -2.40 -6.31 -8.88
CA HIS A 281 -1.13 -5.89 -9.45
C HIS A 281 -0.94 -4.41 -9.21
N ILE A 282 0.21 -4.00 -8.73
CA ILE A 282 0.54 -2.59 -8.54
C ILE A 282 1.71 -2.17 -9.40
N MET A 283 1.68 -0.92 -9.84
CA MET A 283 2.85 -0.21 -10.32
C MET A 283 3.10 0.99 -9.43
N GLY A 284 4.17 0.89 -8.65
CA GLY A 284 4.54 1.90 -7.66
C GLY A 284 5.21 3.11 -8.28
N SER A 285 4.98 4.30 -7.68
CA SER A 285 5.75 5.51 -7.88
C SER A 285 6.43 5.90 -6.57
N GLN A 286 7.68 6.34 -6.65
CA GLN A 286 8.49 6.68 -5.49
C GLN A 286 7.92 7.88 -4.73
N ALA A 287 7.43 8.89 -5.45
CA ALA A 287 7.01 10.15 -4.86
C ALA A 287 5.84 10.77 -5.62
N ILE A 288 4.65 10.65 -5.07
CA ILE A 288 3.44 11.36 -5.52
C ILE A 288 3.23 12.59 -4.65
N GLY A 289 2.73 12.40 -3.43
CA GLY A 289 2.55 13.48 -2.47
C GLY A 289 3.86 14.11 -2.01
N LEU A 290 4.96 13.36 -1.94
CA LEU A 290 6.27 13.91 -1.65
C LEU A 290 6.72 14.94 -2.68
N SER A 291 6.46 14.71 -3.97
CA SER A 291 6.80 15.68 -5.03
C SER A 291 5.99 16.97 -4.93
N TYR A 292 4.71 16.85 -4.63
CA TYR A 292 3.86 18.03 -4.38
C TYR A 292 4.28 18.77 -3.10
N ASN A 293 4.55 18.05 -2.02
CA ASN A 293 5.04 18.64 -0.78
C ASN A 293 6.41 19.32 -0.94
N TRP A 294 7.30 18.75 -1.77
CA TRP A 294 8.55 19.40 -2.12
C TRP A 294 8.31 20.78 -2.76
N ALA A 295 7.39 20.88 -3.72
CA ALA A 295 7.04 22.15 -4.35
C ALA A 295 6.46 23.14 -3.32
N ILE A 296 5.57 22.67 -2.44
CA ILE A 296 5.02 23.49 -1.35
C ILE A 296 6.12 24.01 -0.43
N ASP A 297 7.00 23.15 0.03
CA ASP A 297 8.08 23.49 0.96
C ASP A 297 9.08 24.49 0.35
N ARG A 298 9.33 24.40 -0.96
CA ARG A 298 10.28 25.26 -1.66
C ARG A 298 9.66 26.59 -2.10
N PHE A 299 8.41 26.59 -2.52
CA PHE A 299 7.80 27.77 -3.13
C PHE A 299 6.82 28.51 -2.21
N TYR A 300 6.28 27.83 -1.16
CA TYR A 300 5.24 28.35 -0.27
C TYR A 300 5.56 28.10 1.21
N GLY A 301 6.84 28.06 1.59
CA GLY A 301 7.25 27.70 2.94
C GLY A 301 6.69 28.64 4.02
N GLU A 302 6.57 29.93 3.73
CA GLU A 302 6.02 30.91 4.69
C GLU A 302 4.50 30.76 4.83
N GLU A 303 3.79 30.58 3.71
CA GLU A 303 2.35 30.33 3.72
C GLU A 303 2.03 29.00 4.43
N LYS A 304 2.83 27.95 4.20
CA LYS A 304 2.68 26.67 4.90
C LYS A 304 2.85 26.80 6.41
N LYS A 305 3.85 27.58 6.87
CA LYS A 305 4.03 27.84 8.30
C LYS A 305 2.82 28.56 8.92
N ALA A 306 2.25 29.52 8.17
CA ALA A 306 1.11 30.31 8.64
C ALA A 306 -0.21 29.52 8.64
N LEU A 307 -0.44 28.64 7.66
CA LEU A 307 -1.73 28.00 7.39
C LEU A 307 -1.79 26.52 7.81
N GLY A 308 -0.63 25.88 8.07
CA GLY A 308 -0.60 24.44 8.28
C GLY A 308 -1.24 23.70 7.11
N ASP A 309 -2.15 22.79 7.39
CA ASP A 309 -2.88 22.03 6.35
C ASP A 309 -3.82 22.90 5.49
N GLY A 310 -4.12 24.13 5.90
CA GLY A 310 -4.89 25.08 5.09
C GLY A 310 -4.19 25.50 3.79
N ILE A 311 -2.88 25.24 3.67
CA ILE A 311 -2.10 25.51 2.45
C ILE A 311 -2.66 24.75 1.23
N TYR A 312 -3.16 23.51 1.41
CA TYR A 312 -3.69 22.72 0.30
C TYR A 312 -4.94 23.36 -0.32
N ALA A 313 -5.86 23.88 0.50
CA ALA A 313 -7.05 24.58 0.01
C ALA A 313 -6.70 25.89 -0.70
N LEU A 314 -5.73 26.65 -0.19
CA LEU A 314 -5.23 27.86 -0.83
C LEU A 314 -4.65 27.53 -2.21
N LEU A 315 -3.85 26.49 -2.32
CA LEU A 315 -3.21 26.08 -3.57
C LEU A 315 -4.22 25.54 -4.57
N ASP A 316 -5.20 24.75 -4.16
CA ASP A 316 -6.30 24.32 -5.03
C ASP A 316 -6.98 25.52 -5.71
N GLN A 317 -7.20 26.60 -4.97
CA GLN A 317 -7.77 27.82 -5.53
C GLN A 317 -6.82 28.56 -6.47
N GLN A 318 -5.56 28.77 -6.07
CA GLN A 318 -4.59 29.54 -6.86
C GLN A 318 -4.15 28.83 -8.15
N LEU A 319 -4.05 27.49 -8.10
CA LEU A 319 -3.61 26.69 -9.25
C LEU A 319 -4.75 26.47 -10.26
N ALA A 320 -6.01 26.68 -9.88
CA ALA A 320 -7.14 26.62 -10.79
C ALA A 320 -7.08 27.73 -11.88
N ASP A 321 -6.44 28.87 -11.57
CA ASP A 321 -6.27 29.99 -12.53
C ASP A 321 -5.21 29.70 -13.61
N ILE A 322 -4.34 28.72 -13.41
CA ILE A 322 -3.32 28.34 -14.40
C ILE A 322 -3.96 27.38 -15.41
N PRO A 323 -3.83 27.62 -16.72
CA PRO A 323 -4.45 26.75 -17.70
C PRO A 323 -3.80 25.35 -17.76
N ALA A 324 -4.52 24.40 -18.33
CA ALA A 324 -4.02 23.04 -18.57
C ALA A 324 -2.70 23.06 -19.35
N GLY A 325 -1.72 22.25 -18.92
CA GLY A 325 -0.38 22.21 -19.50
C GLY A 325 0.55 23.33 -18.99
N SER A 326 0.15 24.04 -17.92
CA SER A 326 0.99 25.04 -17.22
C SER A 326 1.71 26.03 -18.15
N GLU A 327 1.02 26.46 -19.22
CA GLU A 327 1.55 27.35 -20.28
C GLU A 327 2.87 26.87 -20.90
N GLY A 328 3.06 25.54 -20.99
CA GLY A 328 4.24 24.91 -21.58
C GLY A 328 5.37 24.60 -20.61
N VAL A 329 5.16 24.75 -19.31
CA VAL A 329 6.09 24.27 -18.28
C VAL A 329 5.86 22.79 -18.00
N PHE A 330 6.90 21.99 -18.14
CA PHE A 330 6.91 20.58 -17.76
C PHE A 330 7.76 20.38 -16.50
N ALA A 331 7.27 19.57 -15.57
CA ALA A 331 8.07 19.10 -14.44
C ALA A 331 8.17 17.58 -14.47
N THR A 332 9.37 17.05 -14.24
CA THR A 332 9.56 15.63 -13.94
C THR A 332 9.56 15.44 -12.43
N PRO A 333 8.64 14.63 -11.86
CA PRO A 333 8.43 14.60 -10.40
C PRO A 333 9.44 13.73 -9.63
N TRP A 334 10.61 13.47 -10.18
CA TRP A 334 11.61 12.51 -9.65
C TRP A 334 12.55 13.12 -8.61
N PHE A 335 12.08 14.02 -7.77
CA PHE A 335 12.88 14.69 -6.74
C PHE A 335 13.51 13.73 -5.72
N TYR A 336 12.93 12.54 -5.54
CA TYR A 336 13.36 11.47 -4.63
C TYR A 336 13.84 10.22 -5.38
N GLY A 337 14.18 10.34 -6.66
CA GLY A 337 14.37 9.19 -7.53
C GLY A 337 13.04 8.59 -7.98
N GLU A 338 13.09 7.46 -8.69
CA GLU A 338 11.90 6.72 -9.11
C GLU A 338 12.15 5.20 -9.05
N ARG A 339 11.10 4.41 -9.26
CA ARG A 339 11.13 2.94 -9.21
C ARG A 339 11.18 2.34 -10.61
N PRO A 340 11.84 1.18 -10.77
CA PRO A 340 11.68 0.40 -12.00
C PRO A 340 10.18 0.07 -12.26
N PRO A 341 9.75 -0.16 -13.52
CA PRO A 341 10.60 -0.26 -14.72
C PRO A 341 10.85 1.09 -15.40
N LEU A 342 10.21 2.19 -14.97
CA LEU A 342 10.33 3.47 -15.64
C LEU A 342 11.72 4.09 -15.44
N PHE A 343 12.20 4.14 -14.19
CA PHE A 343 13.53 4.66 -13.84
C PHE A 343 14.15 3.91 -12.66
N GLY A 344 15.39 4.29 -12.33
CA GLY A 344 16.06 3.90 -11.10
C GLY A 344 16.09 5.00 -10.06
N ARG A 345 16.73 4.72 -8.92
CA ARG A 345 16.91 5.67 -7.79
C ARG A 345 17.68 6.93 -8.16
N ASP A 346 18.43 6.90 -9.27
CA ASP A 346 19.27 8.02 -9.71
C ASP A 346 18.52 9.07 -10.53
N ALA A 347 17.25 8.84 -10.89
CA ALA A 347 16.40 9.84 -11.53
C ALA A 347 16.26 11.12 -10.68
N ARG A 348 16.25 12.28 -11.33
CA ARG A 348 16.13 13.59 -10.67
C ARG A 348 15.04 14.43 -11.30
N GLY A 349 14.42 15.28 -10.46
CA GLY A 349 13.41 16.25 -10.89
C GLY A 349 14.00 17.37 -11.75
N ASN A 350 13.24 17.78 -12.76
CA ASN A 350 13.61 18.88 -13.67
C ASN A 350 12.38 19.74 -13.94
N PHE A 351 12.66 21.00 -14.33
CA PHE A 351 11.68 21.89 -14.93
C PHE A 351 12.18 22.30 -16.31
N LEU A 352 11.32 22.16 -17.33
CA LEU A 352 11.59 22.52 -18.71
C LEU A 352 10.53 23.50 -19.21
N GLY A 353 10.91 24.39 -20.14
CA GLY A 353 9.99 25.34 -20.75
C GLY A 353 9.76 26.62 -19.95
N LEU A 354 10.54 26.88 -18.87
CA LEU A 354 10.42 28.11 -18.09
C LEU A 354 10.75 29.34 -18.94
N GLY A 355 9.88 30.33 -18.92
CA GLY A 355 10.04 31.63 -19.52
C GLY A 355 9.68 32.76 -18.55
N ALA A 356 9.84 34.01 -18.95
CA ALA A 356 9.67 35.17 -18.08
C ALA A 356 8.23 35.38 -17.55
N ILE A 357 7.24 34.75 -18.16
CA ILE A 357 5.83 34.84 -17.73
C ILE A 357 5.48 33.88 -16.59
N HIS A 358 6.31 32.85 -16.37
CA HIS A 358 6.01 31.78 -15.42
C HIS A 358 6.40 32.16 -14.00
N ASP A 359 5.53 31.82 -13.06
CA ASP A 359 5.77 31.98 -11.62
C ASP A 359 5.67 30.64 -10.87
N ARG A 360 5.77 30.69 -9.55
CA ARG A 360 5.71 29.49 -8.68
C ARG A 360 4.42 28.66 -8.84
N ARG A 361 3.30 29.28 -9.28
CA ARG A 361 2.03 28.58 -9.49
C ARG A 361 2.14 27.65 -10.71
N HIS A 362 2.70 28.13 -11.80
CA HIS A 362 2.97 27.32 -13.00
C HIS A 362 3.87 26.13 -12.67
N MET A 363 4.96 26.36 -11.92
CA MET A 363 5.88 25.31 -11.52
C MET A 363 5.19 24.25 -10.64
N THR A 364 4.36 24.69 -9.69
CA THR A 364 3.65 23.78 -8.78
C THR A 364 2.59 22.95 -9.51
N ARG A 365 1.81 23.59 -10.41
CA ARG A 365 0.86 22.88 -11.26
C ARG A 365 1.56 21.89 -12.20
N ALA A 366 2.68 22.28 -12.79
CA ALA A 366 3.49 21.38 -13.63
C ALA A 366 3.99 20.16 -12.86
N VAL A 367 4.29 20.26 -11.56
CA VAL A 367 4.61 19.09 -10.73
C VAL A 367 3.40 18.16 -10.60
N MET A 368 2.19 18.69 -10.37
CA MET A 368 0.97 17.88 -10.29
C MET A 368 0.67 17.18 -11.63
N GLU A 369 0.82 17.92 -12.73
CA GLU A 369 0.66 17.39 -14.10
C GLU A 369 1.71 16.33 -14.43
N GLY A 370 2.98 16.55 -14.02
CA GLY A 370 4.07 15.60 -14.18
C GLY A 370 3.84 14.28 -13.47
N VAL A 371 3.27 14.32 -12.26
CA VAL A 371 2.84 13.10 -11.54
C VAL A 371 1.75 12.37 -12.31
N CYS A 372 0.76 13.08 -12.84
CA CYS A 372 -0.31 12.46 -13.62
C CYS A 372 0.21 11.85 -14.94
N TYR A 373 1.14 12.52 -15.64
CA TYR A 373 1.81 11.96 -16.83
C TYR A 373 2.59 10.70 -16.49
N GLN A 374 3.29 10.67 -15.37
CA GLN A 374 4.01 9.50 -14.92
C GLN A 374 3.06 8.34 -14.60
N LEU A 375 1.95 8.59 -13.92
CA LEU A 375 0.91 7.58 -13.65
C LEU A 375 0.32 7.04 -14.96
N ARG A 376 0.05 7.90 -15.95
CA ARG A 376 -0.39 7.49 -17.29
C ARG A 376 0.64 6.59 -17.97
N MET A 377 1.92 6.99 -17.97
CA MET A 377 2.99 6.21 -18.56
C MET A 377 3.10 4.83 -17.91
N GLY A 378 2.95 4.77 -16.59
CA GLY A 378 2.91 3.53 -15.86
C GLY A 378 1.70 2.66 -16.19
N ALA A 379 0.54 3.26 -16.29
CA ALA A 379 -0.68 2.57 -16.70
C ALA A 379 -0.52 1.97 -18.10
N GLU A 380 -0.03 2.74 -19.06
CA GLU A 380 0.18 2.28 -20.42
C GLU A 380 1.22 1.16 -20.52
N TYR A 381 2.33 1.26 -19.78
CA TYR A 381 3.33 0.21 -19.72
C TYR A 381 2.73 -1.13 -19.30
N ASN A 382 1.97 -1.15 -18.19
CA ASN A 382 1.37 -2.37 -17.67
C ASN A 382 0.21 -2.92 -18.51
N LEU A 383 -0.57 -2.04 -19.13
CA LEU A 383 -1.80 -2.45 -19.80
C LEU A 383 -1.56 -2.81 -21.27
N LYS A 384 -0.71 -2.05 -21.99
CA LYS A 384 -0.40 -2.31 -23.42
C LYS A 384 0.28 -3.66 -23.63
N GLU A 385 1.23 -4.02 -22.78
CA GLU A 385 1.87 -5.33 -22.86
C GLU A 385 0.89 -6.50 -22.70
N LYS A 386 -0.23 -6.26 -22.02
CA LYS A 386 -1.27 -7.26 -21.74
C LYS A 386 -2.54 -7.08 -22.62
N GLY A 387 -2.50 -6.18 -23.62
CA GLY A 387 -3.64 -5.90 -24.50
C GLY A 387 -4.86 -5.33 -23.76
N ARG A 388 -4.64 -4.59 -22.67
CA ARG A 388 -5.67 -4.02 -21.81
C ARG A 388 -5.68 -2.50 -21.89
N HIS A 389 -6.80 -1.89 -21.47
CA HIS A 389 -7.00 -0.45 -21.37
C HIS A 389 -7.50 -0.08 -19.97
N LEU A 390 -7.35 1.19 -19.58
CA LEU A 390 -8.00 1.70 -18.37
C LEU A 390 -9.52 1.56 -18.53
N PRO A 391 -10.24 1.21 -17.45
CA PRO A 391 -11.69 1.24 -17.46
C PRO A 391 -12.20 2.69 -17.55
N GLU A 392 -13.47 2.89 -17.90
CA GLU A 392 -14.10 4.20 -17.96
C GLU A 392 -14.06 4.95 -16.62
N LYS A 393 -13.95 4.23 -15.52
CA LYS A 393 -13.94 4.75 -14.16
C LYS A 393 -12.76 4.20 -13.37
N VAL A 394 -12.02 5.09 -12.73
CA VAL A 394 -10.88 4.77 -11.87
C VAL A 394 -11.11 5.38 -10.48
N ARG A 395 -10.82 4.62 -9.44
CA ARG A 395 -10.88 5.10 -8.05
C ARG A 395 -9.61 5.87 -7.70
N ALA A 396 -9.73 7.03 -7.05
CA ALA A 396 -8.59 7.74 -6.50
C ALA A 396 -8.74 7.87 -4.99
N ILE A 397 -7.72 7.47 -4.24
CA ILE A 397 -7.71 7.42 -2.78
C ILE A 397 -6.40 7.95 -2.21
N GLY A 398 -6.36 8.15 -0.89
CA GLY A 398 -5.22 8.71 -0.18
C GLY A 398 -5.31 10.21 -0.02
N GLY A 399 -4.32 10.83 0.66
CA GLY A 399 -4.35 12.25 1.01
C GLY A 399 -4.42 13.20 -0.18
N GLY A 400 -3.70 12.88 -1.27
CA GLY A 400 -3.69 13.71 -2.48
C GLY A 400 -5.00 13.73 -3.24
N SER A 401 -5.85 12.70 -3.09
CA SER A 401 -7.19 12.66 -3.71
C SER A 401 -8.18 13.68 -3.10
N CYS A 402 -7.81 14.33 -2.00
CA CYS A 402 -8.61 15.42 -1.43
C CYS A 402 -8.53 16.71 -2.27
N SER A 403 -7.46 16.91 -3.08
CA SER A 403 -7.30 18.07 -3.96
C SER A 403 -8.19 17.95 -5.19
N GLY A 404 -9.16 18.86 -5.32
CA GLY A 404 -10.10 18.85 -6.45
C GLY A 404 -9.42 19.12 -7.77
N ILE A 405 -8.48 20.06 -7.79
CA ILE A 405 -7.74 20.39 -9.02
C ILE A 405 -6.85 19.21 -9.46
N TRP A 406 -6.21 18.52 -8.53
CA TRP A 406 -5.36 17.38 -8.89
C TRP A 406 -6.18 16.22 -9.45
N MET A 407 -7.36 15.95 -8.89
CA MET A 407 -8.27 14.92 -9.42
C MET A 407 -8.83 15.29 -10.79
N GLN A 408 -9.08 16.57 -11.07
CA GLN A 408 -9.48 17.01 -12.40
C GLN A 408 -8.32 16.87 -13.41
N ILE A 409 -7.09 17.28 -13.04
CA ILE A 409 -5.88 17.06 -13.86
C ILE A 409 -5.72 15.56 -14.16
N LEU A 410 -5.90 14.69 -13.16
CA LEU A 410 -5.80 13.25 -13.35
C LEU A 410 -6.85 12.72 -14.32
N ALA A 411 -8.11 13.16 -14.19
CA ALA A 411 -9.18 12.77 -15.10
C ALA A 411 -8.86 13.16 -16.56
N ASP A 412 -8.39 14.39 -16.73
CA ASP A 412 -8.08 14.96 -18.06
C ASP A 412 -6.83 14.30 -18.69
N VAL A 413 -5.80 13.97 -17.87
CA VAL A 413 -4.56 13.31 -18.36
C VAL A 413 -4.81 11.85 -18.73
N LEU A 414 -5.63 11.14 -17.96
CA LEU A 414 -5.94 9.72 -18.19
C LEU A 414 -7.10 9.52 -19.18
N ASP A 415 -7.87 10.56 -19.47
CA ASP A 415 -9.13 10.54 -20.25
C ASP A 415 -10.12 9.49 -19.71
N VAL A 416 -10.28 9.46 -18.38
CA VAL A 416 -11.22 8.57 -17.66
C VAL A 416 -11.90 9.31 -16.52
N THR A 417 -13.09 8.86 -16.14
CA THR A 417 -13.77 9.39 -14.95
C THR A 417 -13.03 8.97 -13.67
N ILE A 418 -12.67 9.94 -12.83
CA ILE A 418 -12.10 9.69 -11.52
C ILE A 418 -13.19 9.78 -10.46
N GLU A 419 -13.37 8.69 -9.72
CA GLU A 419 -14.29 8.61 -8.59
C GLU A 419 -13.50 8.58 -7.28
N VAL A 420 -13.85 9.50 -6.35
CA VAL A 420 -13.18 9.64 -5.06
C VAL A 420 -14.12 9.15 -3.96
N PRO A 421 -13.80 8.06 -3.26
CA PRO A 421 -14.58 7.58 -2.11
C PRO A 421 -14.63 8.60 -0.96
N ALA A 422 -15.69 8.52 -0.16
CA ALA A 422 -15.85 9.36 1.03
C ALA A 422 -14.72 9.11 2.06
N GLU A 423 -14.36 7.84 2.25
CA GLU A 423 -13.35 7.40 3.22
C GLU A 423 -11.95 7.21 2.60
N THR A 424 -11.54 8.16 1.75
CA THR A 424 -10.30 8.05 0.98
C THR A 424 -9.03 7.87 1.83
N ARG A 425 -9.00 8.38 3.08
CA ARG A 425 -7.86 8.21 4.00
C ARG A 425 -7.93 6.93 4.83
N HIS A 426 -9.07 6.26 4.85
CA HIS A 426 -9.36 5.05 5.62
C HIS A 426 -9.65 3.83 4.73
N ALA A 427 -9.28 3.90 3.45
CA ALA A 427 -9.52 2.82 2.50
C ALA A 427 -8.91 1.47 2.97
N GLY A 428 -7.71 1.48 3.56
CA GLY A 428 -7.10 0.27 4.13
C GLY A 428 -7.97 -0.34 5.24
N THR A 429 -8.25 0.42 6.29
CA THR A 429 -9.11 -0.06 7.40
C THR A 429 -10.51 -0.46 6.95
N LEU A 430 -11.10 0.24 5.97
CA LEU A 430 -12.42 -0.10 5.42
C LEU A 430 -12.37 -1.43 4.67
N GLY A 431 -11.38 -1.61 3.78
CA GLY A 431 -11.21 -2.87 3.06
C GLY A 431 -10.95 -4.06 3.97
N THR A 432 -10.17 -3.85 5.02
CA THR A 432 -9.94 -4.86 6.06
C THR A 432 -11.21 -5.20 6.82
N ALA A 433 -12.04 -4.21 7.15
CA ALA A 433 -13.34 -4.44 7.76
C ALA A 433 -14.24 -5.35 6.90
N TYR A 434 -14.14 -5.24 5.57
CA TYR A 434 -14.88 -6.10 4.66
C TYR A 434 -14.51 -7.57 4.80
N CYS A 435 -13.25 -7.91 5.10
CA CYS A 435 -12.88 -9.30 5.40
C CYS A 435 -13.68 -9.84 6.59
N ALA A 436 -13.80 -9.06 7.66
CA ALA A 436 -14.59 -9.48 8.82
C ALA A 436 -16.09 -9.46 8.56
N LEU A 437 -16.62 -8.49 7.80
CA LEU A 437 -18.05 -8.45 7.45
C LEU A 437 -18.47 -9.67 6.61
N VAL A 438 -17.64 -10.08 5.65
CA VAL A 438 -17.85 -11.31 4.88
C VAL A 438 -17.75 -12.54 5.78
N GLY A 439 -16.71 -12.62 6.64
CA GLY A 439 -16.52 -13.73 7.58
C GLY A 439 -17.66 -13.87 8.60
N LEU A 440 -18.34 -12.78 8.96
CA LEU A 440 -19.53 -12.75 9.80
C LEU A 440 -20.82 -13.07 9.05
N GLY A 441 -20.77 -13.21 7.71
CA GLY A 441 -21.96 -13.45 6.87
C GLY A 441 -22.84 -12.19 6.67
N LEU A 442 -22.29 -11.00 6.88
CA LEU A 442 -22.99 -9.71 6.69
C LEU A 442 -22.84 -9.17 5.26
N CYS A 443 -21.92 -9.73 4.50
CA CYS A 443 -21.74 -9.54 3.07
C CYS A 443 -21.57 -10.93 2.42
N ASN A 444 -21.98 -11.07 1.16
CA ASN A 444 -21.89 -12.35 0.45
C ASN A 444 -20.43 -12.72 0.13
N ASP A 445 -19.67 -11.73 -0.33
CA ASP A 445 -18.26 -11.83 -0.66
C ASP A 445 -17.60 -10.44 -0.64
N ILE A 446 -16.30 -10.39 -0.96
CA ILE A 446 -15.53 -9.14 -1.00
C ILE A 446 -16.04 -8.16 -2.06
N GLU A 447 -16.56 -8.65 -3.20
CA GLU A 447 -17.07 -7.79 -4.26
C GLU A 447 -18.38 -7.12 -3.84
N ASP A 448 -19.30 -7.88 -3.20
CA ASP A 448 -20.50 -7.32 -2.56
C ASP A 448 -20.15 -6.27 -1.51
N ALA A 449 -19.18 -6.56 -0.63
CA ALA A 449 -18.74 -5.61 0.39
C ALA A 449 -18.14 -4.34 -0.22
N ALA A 450 -17.23 -4.47 -1.18
CA ALA A 450 -16.57 -3.36 -1.84
C ALA A 450 -17.54 -2.51 -2.71
N SER A 451 -18.63 -3.09 -3.18
CA SER A 451 -19.67 -2.36 -3.92
C SER A 451 -20.42 -1.32 -3.07
N ARG A 452 -20.35 -1.44 -1.74
CA ARG A 452 -20.97 -0.52 -0.77
C ARG A 452 -20.17 0.76 -0.55
N VAL A 453 -18.97 0.89 -1.15
CA VAL A 453 -18.15 2.08 -1.02
C VAL A 453 -18.89 3.31 -1.53
N ASN A 454 -19.10 4.29 -0.64
CA ASN A 454 -19.75 5.55 -0.95
C ASN A 454 -18.79 6.47 -1.74
N ILE A 455 -19.22 6.94 -2.91
CA ILE A 455 -18.48 7.88 -3.74
C ILE A 455 -18.88 9.30 -3.39
N ALA A 456 -17.93 10.08 -2.87
CA ALA A 456 -18.19 11.47 -2.45
C ALA A 456 -18.05 12.47 -3.60
N LYS A 457 -17.11 12.23 -4.54
CA LYS A 457 -16.85 13.16 -5.65
C LYS A 457 -16.56 12.39 -6.94
N VAL A 458 -16.93 13.00 -8.06
CA VAL A 458 -16.72 12.46 -9.40
C VAL A 458 -16.13 13.57 -10.28
N TYR A 459 -15.06 13.27 -10.99
CA TYR A 459 -14.39 14.17 -11.93
C TYR A 459 -14.42 13.54 -13.32
N THR A 460 -15.11 14.18 -14.25
CA THR A 460 -15.18 13.73 -15.65
C THR A 460 -14.15 14.49 -16.50
N PRO A 461 -13.54 13.84 -17.50
CA PRO A 461 -12.60 14.50 -18.38
C PRO A 461 -13.23 15.71 -19.10
N ASN A 462 -12.46 16.81 -19.16
CA ASN A 462 -12.81 17.96 -19.99
C ASN A 462 -12.16 17.79 -21.39
N PRO A 463 -12.93 17.67 -22.48
CA PRO A 463 -12.37 17.38 -23.81
C PRO A 463 -11.32 18.41 -24.31
N GLU A 464 -11.45 19.68 -23.91
CA GLU A 464 -10.48 20.72 -24.28
C GLU A 464 -9.15 20.50 -23.53
N ALA A 465 -9.21 20.20 -22.23
CA ALA A 465 -8.04 19.90 -21.41
C ALA A 465 -7.39 18.58 -21.83
N VAL A 466 -8.18 17.54 -22.11
CA VAL A 466 -7.69 16.24 -22.65
C VAL A 466 -6.85 16.48 -23.91
N ALA A 467 -7.31 17.30 -24.84
CA ALA A 467 -6.56 17.61 -26.08
C ALA A 467 -5.21 18.31 -25.80
N VAL A 468 -5.13 19.14 -24.76
CA VAL A 468 -3.88 19.77 -24.30
C VAL A 468 -2.97 18.73 -23.66
N TYR A 469 -3.49 17.92 -22.74
CA TYR A 469 -2.72 16.92 -22.01
C TYR A 469 -2.25 15.75 -22.89
N GLU A 470 -2.99 15.40 -23.94
CA GLU A 470 -2.54 14.40 -24.93
C GLU A 470 -1.25 14.86 -25.63
N LYS A 471 -1.22 16.12 -26.08
CA LYS A 471 -0.01 16.71 -26.66
C LYS A 471 1.12 16.81 -25.63
N GLY A 472 0.79 17.23 -24.41
CA GLY A 472 1.72 17.33 -23.29
C GLY A 472 2.33 15.98 -22.91
N TYR A 473 1.52 14.93 -22.92
CA TYR A 473 1.99 13.57 -22.62
C TYR A 473 3.04 13.09 -23.63
N HIS A 474 2.83 13.31 -24.91
CA HIS A 474 3.84 12.96 -25.92
C HIS A 474 5.15 13.76 -25.78
N VAL A 475 5.08 15.01 -25.30
CA VAL A 475 6.28 15.77 -24.93
C VAL A 475 6.95 15.15 -23.70
N PHE A 476 6.18 14.80 -22.68
CA PHE A 476 6.68 14.17 -21.46
C PHE A 476 7.38 12.82 -21.73
N GLU A 477 6.83 11.98 -22.63
CA GLU A 477 7.51 10.76 -23.10
C GLU A 477 8.88 11.04 -23.75
N LYS A 478 8.98 12.11 -24.54
CA LYS A 478 10.26 12.51 -25.14
C LYS A 478 11.24 13.01 -24.10
N ILE A 479 10.77 13.79 -23.11
CA ILE A 479 11.58 14.23 -21.95
C ILE A 479 12.12 13.00 -21.22
N TYR A 480 11.25 12.02 -20.92
CA TYR A 480 11.64 10.75 -20.30
C TYR A 480 12.77 10.06 -21.09
N LYS A 481 12.54 9.79 -22.38
CA LYS A 481 13.51 9.10 -23.25
C LYS A 481 14.84 9.86 -23.37
N THR A 482 14.81 11.18 -23.29
CA THR A 482 16.01 12.03 -23.41
C THR A 482 16.82 12.05 -22.10
N LEU A 483 16.14 12.08 -20.96
CA LEU A 483 16.79 12.17 -19.65
C LEU A 483 17.25 10.80 -19.10
N ALA A 484 16.59 9.70 -19.49
CA ALA A 484 16.92 8.37 -18.99
C ALA A 484 18.42 8.01 -19.10
N PRO A 485 19.09 8.18 -20.26
CA PRO A 485 20.52 7.86 -20.38
C PRO A 485 21.43 8.71 -19.50
N LEU A 486 21.00 9.92 -19.12
CA LEU A 486 21.77 10.77 -18.22
C LEU A 486 21.80 10.22 -16.79
N PHE A 487 20.69 9.62 -16.36
CA PHE A 487 20.59 9.04 -15.02
C PHE A 487 21.28 7.67 -14.90
N GLU A 488 21.31 6.87 -15.98
CA GLU A 488 22.02 5.59 -16.01
C GLU A 488 23.54 5.73 -15.82
N ASN A 489 24.11 6.86 -16.22
CA ASN A 489 25.54 7.13 -16.15
C ASN A 489 26.00 7.84 -14.85
N LYS A 490 25.16 7.93 -13.83
CA LYS A 490 25.44 8.57 -12.52
C LYS A 490 26.03 9.99 -12.68
N ILE A 491 25.15 10.98 -12.83
CA ILE A 491 25.53 12.39 -12.72
C ILE A 491 25.84 12.71 -11.25
#